data_4e4c0402b826453f4a9ef4f01d08d106
#
_entry.id   4e4c0402b826453f4a9ef4f01d08d106
#
_cell.length_a   1.000
_cell.length_b   1.000
_cell.length_c   1.000
_cell.angle_alpha   90.00
_cell.angle_beta   90.00
_cell.angle_gamma   90.00
#
_symmetry.space_group_name_H-M   'P 1'
#
loop_
_entity.id
_entity.type
_entity.pdbx_description
1 polymer ?
#
loop_
_entity_poly.entity_id
_entity_poly.type
_entity_poly.pdbx_seq_one_letter_code
_entity_poly.pdbx_strand_id
1 'polypeptide(L)'
;SLEALDNRNYSKFVLQECPWCSTQFSHDNFSISENSFSFRCLHEGCDLANATKNTLPFNVVDEALYSSPPTLLIATVDKFARLPWEDRAVSFFGGATNRPPELVIQDELHLISGALGSIVGLYEVGFETILVSRGVYPKFIASTATIRQAKEQVQALFGREKSAVFPPVGIRQKDSYFAKEVPIAEKPGRLYVGYMAFGQTRTSCLEHLAAALVSAPNACFDEPELKDAWWTQMVYHGSLKGVGNSRTNFQSGVPKVQGSMLFNEFMKQLEKTDPSAANSLRDDESAKGSAFFNGAVPKTLLGNKDNVELFQRFFPARQLRVKSLTSNQTAEENAQVFQDLKVSYQDKALSIDSVLATNMVSVGLDEPRLALMVIN
;
A
#
# COMPACT_ATOMS: atom_id res chain seq x y z
N SER A 1 3.43 -10.82 -25.14
CA SER A 1 3.31 -10.55 -26.58
C SER A 1 1.86 -10.24 -26.92
N LEU A 2 1.62 -9.42 -27.96
CA LEU A 2 0.27 -9.12 -28.46
C LEU A 2 -0.51 -10.38 -28.82
N GLU A 3 0.17 -11.42 -29.28
CA GLU A 3 -0.42 -12.74 -29.60
C GLU A 3 -0.97 -13.49 -28.39
N ALA A 4 -0.48 -13.19 -27.19
CA ALA A 4 -0.92 -13.84 -25.95
C ALA A 4 -2.07 -13.10 -25.25
N LEU A 5 -2.46 -11.93 -25.75
CA LEU A 5 -3.55 -11.11 -25.21
C LEU A 5 -4.88 -11.58 -25.84
N ASP A 6 -5.47 -12.61 -25.24
CA ASP A 6 -6.88 -12.91 -25.45
C ASP A 6 -7.74 -11.82 -24.76
N ASN A 7 -8.88 -11.49 -25.35
CA ASN A 7 -9.87 -10.53 -24.81
C ASN A 7 -10.30 -10.82 -23.35
N ARG A 8 -9.94 -11.98 -22.80
CA ARG A 8 -10.21 -12.37 -21.41
C ARG A 8 -9.12 -11.93 -20.41
N ASN A 9 -7.99 -11.41 -20.86
CA ASN A 9 -6.83 -11.08 -20.02
C ASN A 9 -6.70 -9.58 -19.70
N TYR A 10 -7.74 -8.78 -19.91
CA TYR A 10 -7.70 -7.34 -19.64
C TYR A 10 -7.44 -6.99 -18.16
N SER A 11 -7.84 -7.87 -17.24
CA SER A 11 -7.57 -7.73 -15.80
C SER A 11 -6.08 -7.73 -15.44
N LYS A 12 -5.21 -8.18 -16.36
CA LYS A 12 -3.75 -8.21 -16.17
C LYS A 12 -3.05 -6.90 -16.53
N PHE A 13 -3.75 -5.96 -17.14
CA PHE A 13 -3.15 -4.66 -17.45
C PHE A 13 -2.93 -3.86 -16.17
N VAL A 14 -1.87 -3.07 -16.15
CA VAL A 14 -1.53 -2.18 -15.05
C VAL A 14 -2.62 -1.13 -14.82
N LEU A 15 -3.26 -0.68 -15.90
CA LEU A 15 -4.35 0.29 -15.84
C LEU A 15 -5.69 -0.43 -15.95
N GLN A 16 -6.50 -0.32 -14.90
CA GLN A 16 -7.82 -0.93 -14.79
C GLN A 16 -8.95 0.09 -14.99
N GLU A 17 -8.62 1.37 -15.01
CA GLU A 17 -9.58 2.47 -15.13
C GLU A 17 -9.04 3.57 -16.05
N CYS A 18 -9.94 4.37 -16.59
CA CYS A 18 -9.59 5.53 -17.39
C CYS A 18 -8.85 6.56 -16.53
N PRO A 19 -7.61 6.96 -16.87
CA PRO A 19 -6.85 7.92 -16.08
C PRO A 19 -7.42 9.33 -16.08
N TRP A 20 -8.44 9.60 -16.91
CA TRP A 20 -9.11 10.90 -17.02
C TRP A 20 -10.38 10.97 -16.17
N CYS A 21 -11.27 9.97 -16.32
CA CYS A 21 -12.59 9.99 -15.68
C CYS A 21 -12.80 8.87 -14.65
N SER A 22 -11.77 8.05 -14.39
CA SER A 22 -11.78 6.91 -13.45
C SER A 22 -12.85 5.85 -13.72
N THR A 23 -13.45 5.85 -14.91
CA THR A 23 -14.38 4.77 -15.29
C THR A 23 -13.61 3.46 -15.46
N GLN A 24 -14.08 2.40 -14.80
CA GLN A 24 -13.46 1.08 -14.85
C GLN A 24 -13.48 0.52 -16.27
N PHE A 25 -12.37 -0.07 -16.70
CA PHE A 25 -12.25 -0.71 -17.99
C PHE A 25 -12.87 -2.10 -17.99
N SER A 26 -13.48 -2.46 -19.09
CA SER A 26 -13.96 -3.79 -19.43
C SER A 26 -13.23 -4.28 -20.70
N HIS A 27 -13.53 -5.47 -21.15
CA HIS A 27 -12.93 -6.01 -22.38
C HIS A 27 -13.21 -5.15 -23.63
N ASP A 28 -14.29 -4.37 -23.65
CA ASP A 28 -14.66 -3.51 -24.78
C ASP A 28 -13.84 -2.21 -24.86
N ASN A 29 -13.09 -1.90 -23.80
CA ASN A 29 -12.31 -0.68 -23.70
C ASN A 29 -10.95 -0.77 -24.42
N PHE A 30 -10.55 -1.92 -24.94
CA PHE A 30 -9.30 -2.07 -25.68
C PHE A 30 -9.50 -2.76 -27.03
N SER A 31 -8.61 -2.45 -27.95
CA SER A 31 -8.56 -3.04 -29.27
C SER A 31 -7.18 -3.60 -29.54
N ILE A 32 -7.14 -4.83 -30.02
CA ILE A 32 -5.91 -5.56 -30.37
C ILE A 32 -5.97 -5.87 -31.88
N SER A 33 -4.89 -5.55 -32.58
CA SER A 33 -4.64 -6.03 -33.93
C SER A 33 -3.24 -6.63 -33.98
N GLU A 34 -2.86 -7.27 -35.11
CA GLU A 34 -1.57 -7.94 -35.26
C GLU A 34 -0.36 -7.08 -34.86
N ASN A 35 -0.42 -5.76 -35.07
CA ASN A 35 0.68 -4.84 -34.82
C ASN A 35 0.31 -3.64 -33.93
N SER A 36 -0.90 -3.57 -33.39
CA SER A 36 -1.30 -2.44 -32.57
C SER A 36 -2.15 -2.84 -31.38
N PHE A 37 -2.00 -2.07 -30.34
CA PHE A 37 -2.80 -2.13 -29.13
C PHE A 37 -3.25 -0.72 -28.76
N SER A 38 -4.52 -0.56 -28.38
CA SER A 38 -5.03 0.74 -27.96
C SER A 38 -6.14 0.60 -26.93
N PHE A 39 -6.19 1.55 -26.00
CA PHE A 39 -7.32 1.76 -25.09
C PHE A 39 -8.29 2.80 -25.64
N ARG A 40 -9.55 2.66 -25.27
CA ARG A 40 -10.59 3.67 -25.50
C ARG A 40 -11.45 3.82 -24.26
N CYS A 41 -11.92 5.02 -23.98
CA CYS A 41 -12.91 5.24 -22.95
C CYS A 41 -14.31 5.18 -23.58
N LEU A 42 -15.23 4.42 -22.96
CA LEU A 42 -16.62 4.28 -23.43
C LEU A 42 -17.59 5.16 -22.63
N HIS A 43 -17.10 5.91 -21.65
CA HIS A 43 -17.93 6.80 -20.85
C HIS A 43 -18.26 8.08 -21.63
N GLU A 44 -19.53 8.32 -21.95
CA GLU A 44 -19.99 9.44 -22.79
C GLU A 44 -19.61 10.83 -22.24
N GLY A 45 -19.49 10.98 -20.93
CA GLY A 45 -19.05 12.22 -20.27
C GLY A 45 -17.54 12.41 -20.20
N CYS A 46 -16.73 11.53 -20.78
CA CYS A 46 -15.27 11.63 -20.78
C CYS A 46 -14.78 12.46 -21.98
N ASP A 47 -13.99 13.51 -21.74
CA ASP A 47 -13.42 14.33 -22.79
C ASP A 47 -12.56 13.52 -23.77
N LEU A 48 -11.91 12.45 -23.29
CA LEU A 48 -11.11 11.56 -24.13
C LEU A 48 -11.94 10.57 -24.95
N ALA A 49 -13.20 10.31 -24.59
CA ALA A 49 -14.09 9.44 -25.37
C ALA A 49 -14.51 10.08 -26.69
N ASN A 50 -14.57 11.40 -26.74
CA ASN A 50 -14.97 12.18 -27.90
C ASN A 50 -13.81 12.58 -28.82
N ALA A 51 -12.58 12.14 -28.53
CA ALA A 51 -11.43 12.42 -29.38
C ALA A 51 -11.62 11.76 -30.74
N THR A 52 -11.20 12.45 -31.80
CA THR A 52 -11.40 12.08 -33.23
C THR A 52 -10.93 10.66 -33.57
N LYS A 53 -10.07 10.07 -32.77
CA LYS A 53 -9.58 8.69 -32.94
C LYS A 53 -10.15 7.71 -31.89
N ASN A 54 -10.89 8.18 -30.91
CA ASN A 54 -11.42 7.39 -29.78
C ASN A 54 -10.38 6.42 -29.18
N THR A 55 -9.12 6.82 -29.16
CA THR A 55 -8.01 6.07 -28.56
C THR A 55 -7.35 6.94 -27.50
N LEU A 56 -7.15 6.35 -26.31
CA LEU A 56 -6.44 7.03 -25.23
C LEU A 56 -4.96 7.19 -25.59
N PRO A 57 -4.32 8.33 -25.25
CA PRO A 57 -2.95 8.64 -25.65
C PRO A 57 -1.91 7.94 -24.77
N PHE A 58 -2.12 6.69 -24.41
CA PHE A 58 -1.18 5.89 -23.64
C PHE A 58 -1.15 4.43 -24.09
N ASN A 59 -0.08 3.73 -23.73
CA ASN A 59 0.09 2.31 -24.03
C ASN A 59 0.81 1.61 -22.87
N VAL A 60 0.52 0.32 -22.66
CA VAL A 60 1.11 -0.51 -21.61
C VAL A 60 1.72 -1.81 -22.15
N VAL A 61 1.73 -1.98 -23.47
CA VAL A 61 2.24 -3.17 -24.15
C VAL A 61 3.58 -2.86 -24.78
N ASP A 62 4.62 -3.63 -24.41
CA ASP A 62 5.99 -3.38 -24.84
C ASP A 62 6.15 -3.32 -26.36
N GLU A 63 5.56 -4.24 -27.11
CA GLU A 63 5.63 -4.27 -28.59
C GLU A 63 5.07 -3.01 -29.25
N ALA A 64 3.97 -2.50 -28.70
CA ALA A 64 3.38 -1.26 -29.20
C ALA A 64 4.22 -0.04 -28.82
N LEU A 65 4.83 -0.03 -27.61
CA LEU A 65 5.75 1.01 -27.18
C LEU A 65 7.02 1.05 -28.01
N TYR A 66 7.57 -0.10 -28.41
CA TYR A 66 8.74 -0.16 -29.31
C TYR A 66 8.41 0.34 -30.73
N SER A 67 7.22 0.04 -31.23
CA SER A 67 6.77 0.45 -32.56
C SER A 67 6.41 1.94 -32.61
N SER A 68 5.89 2.50 -31.54
CA SER A 68 5.50 3.90 -31.40
C SER A 68 5.93 4.45 -30.04
N PRO A 69 7.21 4.86 -29.89
CA PRO A 69 7.74 5.38 -28.63
C PRO A 69 6.94 6.57 -28.11
N PRO A 70 6.56 6.58 -26.83
CA PRO A 70 5.77 7.66 -26.24
C PRO A 70 6.62 8.89 -25.95
N THR A 71 6.00 10.06 -25.83
CA THR A 71 6.66 11.29 -25.38
C THR A 71 7.11 11.20 -23.93
N LEU A 72 6.35 10.49 -23.08
CA LEU A 72 6.67 10.20 -21.69
C LEU A 72 6.65 8.67 -21.49
N LEU A 73 7.80 8.09 -21.16
CA LEU A 73 7.93 6.68 -20.82
C LEU A 73 8.09 6.55 -19.29
N ILE A 74 7.16 5.83 -18.65
CA ILE A 74 7.25 5.45 -17.24
C ILE A 74 7.59 3.96 -17.17
N ALA A 75 8.71 3.63 -16.58
CA ALA A 75 9.16 2.24 -16.46
C ALA A 75 9.95 2.02 -15.17
N THR A 76 9.96 0.78 -14.68
CA THR A 76 10.85 0.37 -13.60
C THR A 76 12.28 0.21 -14.13
N VAL A 77 13.26 0.29 -13.23
CA VAL A 77 14.69 0.11 -13.60
C VAL A 77 14.94 -1.25 -14.27
N ASP A 78 14.17 -2.27 -13.92
CA ASP A 78 14.28 -3.61 -14.51
C ASP A 78 13.97 -3.63 -16.02
N LYS A 79 13.14 -2.70 -16.49
CA LYS A 79 12.87 -2.56 -17.93
C LYS A 79 14.11 -2.08 -18.68
N PHE A 80 14.88 -1.18 -18.09
CA PHE A 80 16.15 -0.73 -18.67
C PHE A 80 17.21 -1.84 -18.65
N ALA A 81 17.21 -2.71 -17.63
CA ALA A 81 18.08 -3.87 -17.58
C ALA A 81 17.88 -4.85 -18.74
N ARG A 82 16.74 -4.83 -19.44
CA ARG A 82 16.45 -5.68 -20.60
C ARG A 82 16.95 -5.13 -21.93
N LEU A 83 17.37 -3.88 -22.00
CA LEU A 83 17.84 -3.24 -23.23
C LEU A 83 18.88 -4.05 -24.01
N PRO A 84 19.88 -4.70 -23.38
CA PRO A 84 20.87 -5.47 -24.12
C PRO A 84 20.31 -6.71 -24.85
N TRP A 85 19.12 -7.15 -24.52
CA TRP A 85 18.47 -8.34 -25.08
C TRP A 85 17.25 -8.04 -25.97
N GLU A 86 16.86 -6.75 -26.09
CA GLU A 86 15.70 -6.31 -26.85
C GLU A 86 16.07 -5.18 -27.80
N ASP A 87 16.48 -5.54 -28.99
CA ASP A 87 16.98 -4.59 -30.01
C ASP A 87 15.95 -3.52 -30.38
N ARG A 88 14.64 -3.83 -30.31
CA ARG A 88 13.56 -2.87 -30.59
C ARG A 88 13.49 -1.74 -29.60
N ALA A 89 13.97 -1.95 -28.37
CA ALA A 89 13.97 -0.94 -27.33
C ALA A 89 14.92 0.24 -27.64
N VAL A 90 15.80 0.10 -28.64
CA VAL A 90 16.61 1.19 -29.17
C VAL A 90 15.78 2.37 -29.68
N SER A 91 14.53 2.11 -30.04
CA SER A 91 13.56 3.13 -30.44
C SER A 91 13.28 4.18 -29.37
N PHE A 92 13.40 3.84 -28.09
CA PHE A 92 13.25 4.79 -26.99
C PHE A 92 14.34 5.86 -26.93
N PHE A 93 15.48 5.60 -27.51
CA PHE A 93 16.63 6.53 -27.52
C PHE A 93 16.64 7.44 -28.76
N GLY A 94 15.56 7.47 -29.51
CA GLY A 94 15.42 8.28 -30.71
C GLY A 94 15.71 7.49 -31.98
N GLY A 95 15.16 7.97 -33.09
CA GLY A 95 15.27 7.35 -34.42
C GLY A 95 15.02 8.38 -35.52
N ALA A 96 14.65 7.90 -36.68
CA ALA A 96 14.36 8.78 -37.83
C ALA A 96 13.14 9.69 -37.58
N THR A 97 12.18 9.25 -36.76
CA THR A 97 10.88 9.90 -36.55
C THR A 97 10.66 10.47 -35.15
N ASN A 98 11.48 10.08 -34.17
CA ASN A 98 11.32 10.49 -32.78
C ASN A 98 12.62 11.02 -32.21
N ARG A 99 12.50 12.01 -31.31
CA ARG A 99 13.62 12.60 -30.61
C ARG A 99 14.11 11.70 -29.48
N PRO A 100 15.42 11.67 -29.20
CA PRO A 100 15.94 11.02 -28.01
C PRO A 100 15.46 11.75 -26.74
N PRO A 101 15.38 11.08 -25.59
CA PRO A 101 14.99 11.71 -24.33
C PRO A 101 16.05 12.71 -23.86
N GLU A 102 15.59 13.92 -23.54
CA GLU A 102 16.42 15.01 -23.02
C GLU A 102 16.28 15.16 -21.50
N LEU A 103 15.32 14.47 -20.90
CA LEU A 103 15.02 14.50 -19.47
C LEU A 103 14.86 13.08 -18.94
N VAL A 104 15.57 12.78 -17.87
CA VAL A 104 15.44 11.56 -17.07
C VAL A 104 14.98 11.93 -15.67
N ILE A 105 13.88 11.35 -15.23
CA ILE A 105 13.33 11.52 -13.88
C ILE A 105 13.47 10.20 -13.15
N GLN A 106 14.28 10.20 -12.07
CA GLN A 106 14.48 9.06 -11.19
C GLN A 106 13.70 9.28 -9.91
N ASP A 107 12.60 8.55 -9.75
CA ASP A 107 11.83 8.59 -8.52
C ASP A 107 12.42 7.64 -7.47
N GLU A 108 12.18 7.95 -6.19
CA GLU A 108 12.61 7.16 -5.04
C GLU A 108 14.10 6.79 -5.06
N LEU A 109 14.96 7.78 -5.35
CA LEU A 109 16.42 7.59 -5.45
C LEU A 109 17.03 6.86 -4.26
N HIS A 110 16.49 7.01 -3.05
CA HIS A 110 17.01 6.37 -1.85
C HIS A 110 16.91 4.82 -1.87
N LEU A 111 16.07 4.26 -2.74
CA LEU A 111 15.97 2.81 -2.94
C LEU A 111 17.12 2.28 -3.79
N ILE A 112 17.77 3.13 -4.59
CA ILE A 112 18.89 2.77 -5.45
C ILE A 112 20.18 2.85 -4.64
N SER A 113 20.45 1.80 -3.85
CA SER A 113 21.61 1.74 -2.95
C SER A 113 22.18 0.32 -2.87
N GLY A 114 23.38 0.18 -2.31
CA GLY A 114 24.05 -1.11 -2.16
C GLY A 114 24.29 -1.82 -3.49
N ALA A 115 24.08 -3.13 -3.54
CA ALA A 115 24.30 -3.96 -4.74
C ALA A 115 23.39 -3.54 -5.91
N LEU A 116 22.13 -3.16 -5.63
CA LEU A 116 21.23 -2.64 -6.65
C LEU A 116 21.77 -1.32 -7.23
N GLY A 117 22.26 -0.43 -6.39
CA GLY A 117 22.83 0.84 -6.84
C GLY A 117 24.03 0.66 -7.77
N SER A 118 24.90 -0.32 -7.49
CA SER A 118 26.05 -0.63 -8.35
C SER A 118 25.61 -1.13 -9.75
N ILE A 119 24.59 -1.98 -9.81
CA ILE A 119 24.07 -2.50 -11.08
C ILE A 119 23.34 -1.38 -11.85
N VAL A 120 22.51 -0.58 -11.18
CA VAL A 120 21.80 0.54 -11.79
C VAL A 120 22.77 1.56 -12.37
N GLY A 121 23.87 1.86 -11.67
CA GLY A 121 24.91 2.76 -12.17
C GLY A 121 25.51 2.29 -13.51
N LEU A 122 25.65 0.98 -13.73
CA LEU A 122 26.09 0.45 -15.03
C LEU A 122 25.03 0.67 -16.13
N TYR A 123 23.74 0.51 -15.81
CA TYR A 123 22.67 0.80 -16.77
C TYR A 123 22.61 2.29 -17.12
N GLU A 124 22.78 3.16 -16.12
CA GLU A 124 22.79 4.62 -16.32
C GLU A 124 23.94 5.06 -17.23
N VAL A 125 25.13 4.52 -17.03
CA VAL A 125 26.28 4.78 -17.93
C VAL A 125 25.99 4.31 -19.35
N GLY A 126 25.42 3.11 -19.53
CA GLY A 126 25.05 2.58 -20.84
C GLY A 126 24.00 3.44 -21.52
N PHE A 127 22.94 3.80 -20.81
CA PHE A 127 21.88 4.67 -21.25
C PHE A 127 22.42 6.05 -21.68
N GLU A 128 23.19 6.71 -20.83
CA GLU A 128 23.78 8.02 -21.12
C GLU A 128 24.71 7.95 -22.32
N THR A 129 25.54 6.89 -22.45
CA THR A 129 26.44 6.71 -23.58
C THR A 129 25.68 6.66 -24.91
N ILE A 130 24.55 5.97 -24.96
CA ILE A 130 23.68 5.93 -26.17
C ILE A 130 23.17 7.34 -26.50
N LEU A 131 22.68 8.09 -25.51
CA LEU A 131 22.18 9.45 -25.73
C LEU A 131 23.26 10.41 -26.16
N VAL A 132 24.42 10.39 -25.52
CA VAL A 132 25.58 11.24 -25.87
C VAL A 132 26.09 10.93 -27.26
N SER A 133 26.13 9.66 -27.68
CA SER A 133 26.50 9.28 -29.04
C SER A 133 25.56 9.86 -30.12
N ARG A 134 24.33 10.21 -29.72
CA ARG A 134 23.32 10.89 -30.54
C ARG A 134 23.31 12.42 -30.36
N GLY A 135 24.28 12.97 -29.64
CA GLY A 135 24.42 14.41 -29.42
C GLY A 135 23.49 14.97 -28.34
N VAL A 136 22.88 14.13 -27.50
CA VAL A 136 21.98 14.54 -26.44
C VAL A 136 22.62 14.35 -25.07
N TYR A 137 22.64 15.42 -24.26
CA TYR A 137 23.08 15.42 -22.89
C TYR A 137 21.87 15.56 -21.97
N PRO A 138 21.30 14.46 -21.45
CA PRO A 138 20.05 14.52 -20.72
C PRO A 138 20.21 15.23 -19.38
N LYS A 139 19.19 15.96 -19.00
CA LYS A 139 19.04 16.47 -17.63
C LYS A 139 18.46 15.38 -16.75
N PHE A 140 19.09 15.18 -15.57
CA PHE A 140 18.57 14.28 -14.54
C PHE A 140 17.87 15.07 -13.44
N ILE A 141 16.67 14.61 -13.06
CA ILE A 141 15.95 15.06 -11.88
C ILE A 141 15.69 13.82 -11.03
N ALA A 142 16.13 13.83 -9.78
CA ALA A 142 15.87 12.74 -8.86
C ALA A 142 14.99 13.23 -7.71
N SER A 143 13.92 12.48 -7.41
CA SER A 143 13.12 12.68 -6.20
C SER A 143 13.49 11.63 -5.16
N THR A 144 13.43 11.99 -3.90
CA THR A 144 13.82 11.09 -2.82
C THR A 144 13.26 11.55 -1.48
N ALA A 145 13.08 10.60 -0.55
CA ALA A 145 12.98 10.91 0.86
C ALA A 145 14.27 11.55 1.37
N THR A 146 14.32 11.96 2.62
CA THR A 146 15.52 12.61 3.20
C THR A 146 16.74 11.71 3.13
N ILE A 147 17.76 12.13 2.37
CA ILE A 147 19.07 11.46 2.27
C ILE A 147 20.14 12.39 2.83
N ARG A 148 20.97 11.88 3.75
CA ARG A 148 22.07 12.66 4.33
C ARG A 148 23.20 12.94 3.36
N GLN A 149 23.45 12.03 2.40
CA GLN A 149 24.56 12.06 1.43
C GLN A 149 24.02 12.08 -0.01
N ALA A 150 23.04 12.95 -0.29
CA ALA A 150 22.40 13.01 -1.61
C ALA A 150 23.40 13.35 -2.73
N LYS A 151 24.34 14.26 -2.48
CA LYS A 151 25.33 14.66 -3.48
C LYS A 151 26.28 13.54 -3.84
N GLU A 152 26.77 12.82 -2.84
CA GLU A 152 27.67 11.68 -3.01
C GLU A 152 26.96 10.55 -3.76
N GLN A 153 25.70 10.28 -3.44
CA GLN A 153 24.91 9.27 -4.14
C GLN A 153 24.66 9.66 -5.60
N VAL A 154 24.28 10.89 -5.87
CA VAL A 154 24.08 11.42 -7.24
C VAL A 154 25.36 11.34 -8.04
N GLN A 155 26.50 11.72 -7.45
CA GLN A 155 27.80 11.64 -8.09
C GLN A 155 28.19 10.19 -8.41
N ALA A 156 27.98 9.27 -7.45
CA ALA A 156 28.30 7.86 -7.64
C ALA A 156 27.41 7.18 -8.69
N LEU A 157 26.13 7.54 -8.75
CA LEU A 157 25.17 6.91 -9.64
C LEU A 157 25.20 7.49 -11.06
N PHE A 158 25.22 8.83 -11.19
CA PHE A 158 25.08 9.53 -12.46
C PHE A 158 26.39 10.17 -12.95
N GLY A 159 27.50 10.06 -12.23
CA GLY A 159 28.77 10.67 -12.59
C GLY A 159 28.74 12.21 -12.65
N ARG A 160 27.75 12.86 -12.03
CA ARG A 160 27.53 14.31 -12.10
C ARG A 160 28.21 15.04 -10.95
N GLU A 161 29.23 15.85 -11.24
CA GLU A 161 29.88 16.71 -10.25
C GLU A 161 28.98 17.89 -9.84
N LYS A 162 28.24 18.46 -10.81
CA LYS A 162 27.33 19.58 -10.57
C LYS A 162 25.92 19.07 -10.28
N SER A 163 25.55 19.11 -9.02
CA SER A 163 24.19 18.80 -8.56
C SER A 163 23.66 19.91 -7.64
N ALA A 164 22.36 20.14 -7.70
CA ALA A 164 21.67 21.06 -6.81
C ALA A 164 20.54 20.31 -6.09
N VAL A 165 20.43 20.54 -4.79
CA VAL A 165 19.30 20.01 -3.99
C VAL A 165 18.19 21.04 -3.99
N PHE A 166 16.97 20.58 -4.29
CA PHE A 166 15.76 21.38 -4.27
C PHE A 166 14.74 20.76 -3.31
N PRO A 167 14.03 21.51 -2.48
CA PRO A 167 14.16 22.97 -2.31
C PRO A 167 15.48 23.36 -1.66
N PRO A 168 16.03 24.56 -1.96
CA PRO A 168 17.21 25.05 -1.28
C PRO A 168 16.93 25.27 0.21
N VAL A 169 18.01 25.26 0.99
CA VAL A 169 17.93 25.50 2.43
C VAL A 169 17.38 26.91 2.67
N GLY A 170 16.33 27.03 3.49
CA GLY A 170 15.81 28.32 3.92
C GLY A 170 16.69 29.00 4.98
N ILE A 171 16.39 30.26 5.30
CA ILE A 171 17.06 31.01 6.38
C ILE A 171 16.78 30.36 7.74
N ARG A 172 15.63 29.73 7.89
CA ARG A 172 15.22 28.96 9.08
C ARG A 172 15.07 27.50 8.72
N GLN A 173 15.55 26.62 9.58
CA GLN A 173 15.46 25.16 9.36
C GLN A 173 14.01 24.66 9.18
N LYS A 174 13.07 25.30 9.88
CA LYS A 174 11.65 24.89 9.93
C LYS A 174 10.75 25.70 9.00
N ASP A 175 11.31 26.60 8.23
CA ASP A 175 10.55 27.52 7.38
C ASP A 175 11.34 27.80 6.10
N SER A 176 10.94 27.12 5.04
CA SER A 176 11.46 27.35 3.69
C SER A 176 10.32 27.89 2.80
N TYR A 177 10.67 28.36 1.60
CA TYR A 177 9.67 28.84 0.65
C TYR A 177 8.59 27.79 0.32
N PHE A 178 8.98 26.52 0.27
CA PHE A 178 8.10 25.43 -0.17
C PHE A 178 7.49 24.60 0.96
N ALA A 179 8.08 24.64 2.15
CA ALA A 179 7.62 23.83 3.27
C ALA A 179 7.82 24.58 4.59
N LYS A 180 6.82 24.55 5.43
CA LYS A 180 6.83 25.13 6.76
C LYS A 180 6.41 24.08 7.78
N GLU A 181 7.16 23.98 8.87
CA GLU A 181 6.76 23.13 9.98
C GLU A 181 5.57 23.79 10.71
N VAL A 182 4.47 23.08 10.78
CA VAL A 182 3.28 23.52 11.51
C VAL A 182 3.44 23.13 12.99
N PRO A 183 3.21 24.05 13.94
CA PRO A 183 3.25 23.74 15.36
C PRO A 183 2.29 22.58 15.72
N ILE A 184 2.71 21.71 16.63
CA ILE A 184 1.90 20.54 17.07
C ILE A 184 0.55 20.99 17.65
N ALA A 185 0.49 22.19 18.26
CA ALA A 185 -0.75 22.74 18.80
C ALA A 185 -1.78 23.11 17.71
N GLU A 186 -1.32 23.41 16.48
CA GLU A 186 -2.19 23.73 15.35
C GLU A 186 -2.58 22.48 14.56
N LYS A 187 -1.62 21.56 14.39
CA LYS A 187 -1.85 20.28 13.71
C LYS A 187 -1.00 19.19 14.35
N PRO A 188 -1.65 18.17 14.97
CA PRO A 188 -0.92 17.06 15.58
C PRO A 188 -0.09 16.31 14.51
N GLY A 189 1.15 16.00 14.87
CA GLY A 189 2.05 15.20 14.04
C GLY A 189 1.87 13.70 14.27
N ARG A 190 2.78 12.91 13.68
CA ARG A 190 2.84 11.47 13.93
C ARG A 190 3.40 11.22 15.33
N LEU A 191 2.74 10.33 16.07
CA LEU A 191 3.23 9.83 17.35
C LEU A 191 3.96 8.50 17.13
N TYR A 192 5.22 8.42 17.54
CA TYR A 192 6.01 7.20 17.54
C TYR A 192 6.07 6.65 18.97
N VAL A 193 5.58 5.42 19.13
CA VAL A 193 5.56 4.74 20.43
C VAL A 193 6.44 3.49 20.35
N GLY A 194 7.48 3.42 21.19
CA GLY A 194 8.27 2.21 21.37
C GLY A 194 7.57 1.25 22.32
N TYR A 195 7.27 0.03 21.86
CA TYR A 195 6.72 -1.03 22.68
C TYR A 195 7.78 -2.12 22.92
N MET A 196 8.17 -2.31 24.15
CA MET A 196 9.15 -3.31 24.55
C MET A 196 8.66 -4.05 25.80
N ALA A 197 8.49 -5.38 25.67
CA ALA A 197 8.08 -6.24 26.77
C ALA A 197 9.24 -7.15 27.16
N PHE A 198 9.90 -6.87 28.28
CA PHE A 198 10.99 -7.69 28.82
C PHE A 198 10.52 -9.11 29.13
N GLY A 199 11.33 -10.10 28.75
CA GLY A 199 11.03 -11.50 29.01
C GLY A 199 9.99 -12.13 28.08
N GLN A 200 9.49 -11.40 27.09
CA GLN A 200 8.56 -11.90 26.08
C GLN A 200 9.25 -12.11 24.74
N THR A 201 8.74 -13.05 23.95
CA THR A 201 9.17 -13.22 22.57
C THR A 201 8.60 -12.09 21.70
N ARG A 202 9.29 -11.76 20.60
CA ARG A 202 8.80 -10.79 19.61
C ARG A 202 7.39 -11.14 19.09
N THR A 203 7.12 -12.41 18.88
CA THR A 203 5.81 -12.92 18.46
C THR A 203 4.72 -12.64 19.49
N SER A 204 4.98 -12.97 20.78
CA SER A 204 4.04 -12.72 21.87
C SER A 204 3.78 -11.22 22.05
N CYS A 205 4.82 -10.38 21.95
CA CYS A 205 4.67 -8.93 22.00
C CYS A 205 3.76 -8.42 20.88
N LEU A 206 3.95 -8.92 19.66
CA LEU A 206 3.13 -8.53 18.50
C LEU A 206 1.66 -8.98 18.68
N GLU A 207 1.41 -10.19 19.18
CA GLU A 207 0.06 -10.70 19.42
C GLU A 207 -0.71 -9.81 20.39
N HIS A 208 -0.10 -9.45 21.52
CA HIS A 208 -0.74 -8.60 22.52
C HIS A 208 -0.96 -7.17 22.01
N LEU A 209 0.04 -6.60 21.35
CA LEU A 209 -0.07 -5.27 20.77
C LEU A 209 -1.16 -5.23 19.69
N ALA A 210 -1.14 -6.18 18.76
CA ALA A 210 -2.11 -6.25 17.68
C ALA A 210 -3.54 -6.46 18.20
N ALA A 211 -3.72 -7.32 19.20
CA ALA A 211 -5.02 -7.54 19.84
C ALA A 211 -5.58 -6.26 20.48
N ALA A 212 -4.73 -5.51 21.18
CA ALA A 212 -5.10 -4.23 21.77
C ALA A 212 -5.49 -3.21 20.69
N LEU A 213 -4.68 -3.08 19.63
CA LEU A 213 -4.89 -2.11 18.57
C LEU A 213 -6.14 -2.39 17.73
N VAL A 214 -6.44 -3.66 17.41
CA VAL A 214 -7.69 -4.03 16.71
C VAL A 214 -8.93 -3.75 17.57
N SER A 215 -8.78 -3.83 18.89
CA SER A 215 -9.90 -3.56 19.80
C SER A 215 -10.12 -2.07 20.07
N ALA A 216 -9.05 -1.27 19.97
CA ALA A 216 -9.04 0.15 20.33
C ALA A 216 -10.08 1.01 19.60
N PRO A 217 -10.34 0.88 18.29
CA PRO A 217 -11.30 1.73 17.61
C PRO A 217 -12.71 1.66 18.21
N ASN A 218 -13.13 0.46 18.64
CA ASN A 218 -14.42 0.29 19.29
C ASN A 218 -14.47 0.75 20.75
N ALA A 219 -13.33 0.71 21.42
CA ALA A 219 -13.24 1.07 22.84
C ALA A 219 -12.99 2.57 23.07
N CYS A 220 -12.29 3.23 22.15
CA CYS A 220 -11.76 4.57 22.33
C CYS A 220 -12.48 5.66 21.54
N PHE A 221 -13.20 5.32 20.45
CA PHE A 221 -13.80 6.32 19.57
C PHE A 221 -15.31 6.12 19.45
N ASP A 222 -16.05 7.17 19.63
CA ASP A 222 -17.49 7.24 19.35
C ASP A 222 -17.73 7.82 17.95
N GLU A 223 -16.88 8.74 17.47
CA GLU A 223 -16.99 9.38 16.18
C GLU A 223 -16.68 8.38 15.03
N PRO A 224 -17.61 8.22 14.08
CA PRO A 224 -17.43 7.25 12.98
C PRO A 224 -16.20 7.49 12.13
N GLU A 225 -15.83 8.76 11.89
CA GLU A 225 -14.66 9.13 11.08
C GLU A 225 -13.35 8.73 11.74
N LEU A 226 -13.22 8.99 13.05
CA LEU A 226 -12.04 8.57 13.81
C LEU A 226 -11.97 7.05 13.90
N LYS A 227 -13.10 6.40 14.16
CA LYS A 227 -13.18 4.93 14.17
C LYS A 227 -12.72 4.34 12.85
N ASP A 228 -13.14 4.91 11.72
CA ASP A 228 -12.77 4.46 10.39
C ASP A 228 -11.28 4.64 10.10
N ALA A 229 -10.71 5.79 10.44
CA ALA A 229 -9.30 6.07 10.26
C ALA A 229 -8.38 5.14 11.07
N TRP A 230 -8.82 4.70 12.26
CA TRP A 230 -8.05 3.82 13.15
C TRP A 230 -8.44 2.34 13.04
N TRP A 231 -9.38 1.98 12.19
CA TRP A 231 -9.89 0.62 12.08
C TRP A 231 -8.86 -0.38 11.61
N THR A 232 -8.19 -0.06 10.50
CA THR A 232 -7.23 -0.96 9.88
C THR A 232 -5.84 -0.72 10.42
N GLN A 233 -5.22 -1.72 11.06
CA GLN A 233 -3.80 -1.67 11.39
C GLN A 233 -2.95 -2.21 10.25
N MET A 234 -1.91 -1.48 9.88
CA MET A 234 -0.88 -1.96 8.97
C MET A 234 0.31 -2.46 9.77
N VAL A 235 0.67 -3.73 9.59
CA VAL A 235 1.81 -4.36 10.26
C VAL A 235 2.94 -4.59 9.26
N TYR A 236 4.02 -3.88 9.46
CA TYR A 236 5.17 -3.87 8.56
C TYR A 236 6.24 -4.85 9.02
N HIS A 237 6.69 -5.71 8.10
CA HIS A 237 7.72 -6.71 8.36
C HIS A 237 8.94 -6.51 7.46
N GLY A 238 10.13 -6.69 8.01
CA GLY A 238 11.38 -6.63 7.25
C GLY A 238 11.62 -7.83 6.32
N SER A 239 10.75 -8.87 6.35
CA SER A 239 10.92 -10.06 5.52
C SER A 239 9.60 -10.80 5.23
N LEU A 240 9.56 -11.53 4.11
CA LEU A 240 8.44 -12.42 3.75
C LEU A 240 8.20 -13.51 4.80
N LYS A 241 9.28 -14.05 5.40
CA LYS A 241 9.17 -15.03 6.50
C LYS A 241 8.45 -14.43 7.71
N GLY A 242 8.73 -13.16 8.02
CA GLY A 242 8.04 -12.42 9.07
C GLY A 242 6.54 -12.31 8.82
N VAL A 243 6.13 -11.99 7.58
CA VAL A 243 4.72 -11.95 7.18
C VAL A 243 4.07 -13.32 7.32
N GLY A 244 4.71 -14.40 6.84
CA GLY A 244 4.18 -15.76 6.92
C GLY A 244 3.92 -16.20 8.36
N ASN A 245 4.88 -15.98 9.27
CA ASN A 245 4.73 -16.30 10.68
C ASN A 245 3.59 -15.48 11.32
N SER A 246 3.54 -14.19 11.05
CA SER A 246 2.50 -13.32 11.60
C SER A 246 1.11 -13.66 11.07
N ARG A 247 0.98 -14.13 9.83
CA ARG A 247 -0.32 -14.54 9.27
C ARG A 247 -0.98 -15.63 10.13
N THR A 248 -0.23 -16.65 10.52
CA THR A 248 -0.72 -17.72 11.41
C THR A 248 -1.13 -17.16 12.77
N ASN A 249 -0.31 -16.26 13.34
CA ASN A 249 -0.59 -15.64 14.62
C ASN A 249 -1.83 -14.75 14.60
N PHE A 250 -2.05 -14.01 13.51
CA PHE A 250 -3.24 -13.16 13.34
C PHE A 250 -4.52 -13.98 13.10
N GLN A 251 -4.39 -15.23 12.66
CA GLN A 251 -5.53 -16.13 12.51
C GLN A 251 -5.93 -16.84 13.81
N SER A 252 -5.00 -17.04 14.75
CA SER A 252 -5.23 -17.81 15.97
C SER A 252 -4.82 -17.10 17.26
N GLY A 253 -3.58 -16.59 17.35
CA GLY A 253 -3.01 -15.98 18.56
C GLY A 253 -3.67 -14.65 18.89
N VAL A 254 -3.73 -13.72 17.93
CA VAL A 254 -4.33 -12.39 18.13
C VAL A 254 -5.80 -12.48 18.53
N PRO A 255 -6.69 -13.26 17.87
CA PRO A 255 -8.06 -13.45 18.32
C PRO A 255 -8.16 -14.00 19.75
N LYS A 256 -7.31 -14.95 20.10
CA LYS A 256 -7.30 -15.53 21.45
C LYS A 256 -6.96 -14.47 22.52
N VAL A 257 -5.90 -13.68 22.29
CA VAL A 257 -5.50 -12.61 23.20
C VAL A 257 -6.58 -11.53 23.26
N GLN A 258 -7.10 -11.11 22.11
CA GLN A 258 -8.19 -10.13 22.02
C GLN A 258 -9.41 -10.57 22.82
N GLY A 259 -9.84 -11.82 22.67
CA GLY A 259 -10.98 -12.34 23.40
C GLY A 259 -10.76 -12.34 24.91
N SER A 260 -9.56 -12.69 25.37
CA SER A 260 -9.24 -12.63 26.81
C SER A 260 -9.26 -11.20 27.34
N MET A 261 -8.75 -10.22 26.56
CA MET A 261 -8.77 -8.80 26.94
C MET A 261 -10.20 -8.26 27.00
N LEU A 262 -10.98 -8.53 25.95
CA LEU A 262 -12.38 -8.10 25.88
C LEU A 262 -13.24 -8.76 26.93
N PHE A 263 -12.98 -10.04 27.24
CA PHE A 263 -13.68 -10.74 28.31
C PHE A 263 -13.44 -10.11 29.68
N ASN A 264 -12.19 -9.79 30.00
CA ASN A 264 -11.86 -9.13 31.24
C ASN A 264 -12.55 -7.77 31.39
N GLU A 265 -12.61 -6.99 30.31
CA GLU A 265 -13.27 -5.69 30.32
C GLU A 265 -14.80 -5.81 30.39
N PHE A 266 -15.37 -6.74 29.63
CA PHE A 266 -16.79 -7.11 29.71
C PHE A 266 -17.18 -7.50 31.13
N MET A 267 -16.40 -8.39 31.78
CA MET A 267 -16.67 -8.84 33.15
C MET A 267 -16.65 -7.69 34.15
N LYS A 268 -15.70 -6.76 34.02
CA LYS A 268 -15.67 -5.55 34.87
C LYS A 268 -16.92 -4.68 34.73
N GLN A 269 -17.46 -4.57 33.52
CA GLN A 269 -18.69 -3.83 33.29
C GLN A 269 -19.92 -4.59 33.79
N LEU A 270 -19.97 -5.89 33.51
CA LEU A 270 -21.06 -6.75 33.96
C LEU A 270 -21.15 -6.81 35.50
N GLU A 271 -20.02 -6.85 36.18
CA GLU A 271 -19.95 -6.81 37.67
C GLU A 271 -20.56 -5.52 38.26
N LYS A 272 -20.45 -4.41 37.55
CA LYS A 272 -21.03 -3.12 37.96
C LYS A 272 -22.55 -3.06 37.70
N THR A 273 -23.03 -3.69 36.61
CA THR A 273 -24.41 -3.61 36.18
C THR A 273 -25.26 -4.77 36.70
N ASP A 274 -24.70 -5.99 36.72
CA ASP A 274 -25.38 -7.22 37.19
C ASP A 274 -24.36 -8.18 37.83
N PRO A 275 -24.05 -8.00 39.14
CA PRO A 275 -23.12 -8.86 39.89
C PRO A 275 -23.53 -10.34 39.90
N SER A 276 -24.84 -10.61 39.85
CA SER A 276 -25.36 -11.99 39.89
C SER A 276 -25.05 -12.72 38.59
N ALA A 277 -25.30 -12.07 37.43
CA ALA A 277 -24.93 -12.61 36.14
C ALA A 277 -23.41 -12.79 35.99
N ALA A 278 -22.62 -11.85 36.51
CA ALA A 278 -21.17 -11.95 36.47
C ALA A 278 -20.64 -13.17 37.24
N ASN A 279 -21.17 -13.44 38.46
CA ASN A 279 -20.80 -14.63 39.25
C ASN A 279 -21.22 -15.92 38.49
N SER A 280 -22.46 -15.97 38.00
CA SER A 280 -22.95 -17.13 37.25
C SER A 280 -22.10 -17.42 35.99
N LEU A 281 -21.60 -16.38 35.34
CA LEU A 281 -20.77 -16.51 34.11
C LEU A 281 -19.32 -16.96 34.46
N ARG A 282 -18.80 -16.60 35.64
CA ARG A 282 -17.48 -17.10 36.14
C ARG A 282 -17.48 -18.60 36.39
N ASP A 283 -18.59 -19.13 36.86
CA ASP A 283 -18.76 -20.54 37.16
C ASP A 283 -19.11 -21.39 35.94
N ASP A 284 -19.50 -20.74 34.85
CA ASP A 284 -19.86 -21.41 33.60
C ASP A 284 -18.60 -21.82 32.82
N GLU A 285 -18.22 -23.11 32.90
CA GLU A 285 -17.08 -23.65 32.17
C GLU A 285 -17.24 -23.57 30.64
N SER A 286 -18.46 -23.56 30.14
CA SER A 286 -18.76 -23.38 28.71
C SER A 286 -18.45 -21.97 28.22
N ALA A 287 -18.39 -21.02 29.14
CA ALA A 287 -18.05 -19.63 28.89
C ALA A 287 -16.50 -19.38 28.89
N LYS A 288 -15.71 -20.39 29.19
CA LYS A 288 -14.23 -20.32 29.17
C LYS A 288 -13.73 -20.73 27.79
N GLY A 289 -13.13 -19.83 27.03
CA GLY A 289 -12.43 -20.16 25.80
C GLY A 289 -13.02 -19.61 24.50
N SER A 290 -12.86 -20.36 23.42
CA SER A 290 -13.18 -19.91 22.04
C SER A 290 -14.66 -19.65 21.75
N ALA A 291 -15.58 -20.02 22.63
CA ALA A 291 -17.01 -19.79 22.44
C ALA A 291 -17.39 -18.30 22.29
N PHE A 292 -16.65 -17.41 22.97
CA PHE A 292 -16.86 -15.97 22.87
C PHE A 292 -16.48 -15.37 21.51
N PHE A 293 -15.55 -15.99 20.80
CA PHE A 293 -15.08 -15.47 19.52
C PHE A 293 -16.11 -15.59 18.38
N ASN A 294 -17.09 -16.48 18.56
CA ASN A 294 -18.15 -16.68 17.56
C ASN A 294 -19.38 -15.78 17.80
N GLY A 295 -19.31 -14.88 18.80
CA GLY A 295 -20.43 -14.01 19.15
C GLY A 295 -21.65 -14.76 19.73
N ALA A 296 -21.47 -16.02 20.12
CA ALA A 296 -22.54 -16.82 20.74
C ALA A 296 -22.78 -16.32 22.16
N VAL A 297 -23.97 -15.78 22.42
CA VAL A 297 -24.34 -15.26 23.75
C VAL A 297 -24.44 -16.43 24.73
N PRO A 298 -23.70 -16.39 25.87
CA PRO A 298 -23.82 -17.39 26.92
C PRO A 298 -25.25 -17.53 27.42
N LYS A 299 -25.67 -18.76 27.70
CA LYS A 299 -27.04 -19.06 28.20
C LYS A 299 -27.38 -18.30 29.48
N THR A 300 -26.37 -18.09 30.33
CA THR A 300 -26.46 -17.33 31.57
C THR A 300 -26.85 -15.86 31.39
N LEU A 301 -26.65 -15.29 30.20
CA LEU A 301 -26.97 -13.90 29.88
C LEU A 301 -28.31 -13.74 29.17
N LEU A 302 -28.88 -14.82 28.59
CA LEU A 302 -30.09 -14.75 27.74
C LEU A 302 -31.37 -14.28 28.48
N GLY A 303 -31.36 -14.33 29.81
CA GLY A 303 -32.50 -13.87 30.62
C GLY A 303 -32.60 -12.34 30.79
N ASN A 304 -31.54 -11.60 30.44
CA ASN A 304 -31.48 -10.14 30.60
C ASN A 304 -31.05 -9.49 29.28
N LYS A 305 -31.91 -8.66 28.68
CA LYS A 305 -31.68 -8.02 27.39
C LYS A 305 -30.48 -7.08 27.43
N ASP A 306 -30.29 -6.34 28.52
CA ASP A 306 -29.19 -5.39 28.69
C ASP A 306 -27.83 -6.12 28.74
N ASN A 307 -27.79 -7.29 29.39
CA ASN A 307 -26.61 -8.14 29.44
C ASN A 307 -26.27 -8.72 28.05
N VAL A 308 -27.29 -9.07 27.26
CA VAL A 308 -27.11 -9.54 25.88
C VAL A 308 -26.55 -8.42 24.99
N GLU A 309 -27.10 -7.22 25.08
CA GLU A 309 -26.63 -6.06 24.33
C GLU A 309 -25.19 -5.68 24.72
N LEU A 310 -24.89 -5.69 26.01
CA LEU A 310 -23.53 -5.49 26.52
C LEU A 310 -22.57 -6.53 25.93
N PHE A 311 -22.93 -7.82 25.98
CA PHE A 311 -22.13 -8.89 25.41
C PHE A 311 -21.86 -8.70 23.91
N GLN A 312 -22.90 -8.41 23.12
CA GLN A 312 -22.80 -8.21 21.68
C GLN A 312 -21.95 -6.98 21.31
N ARG A 313 -21.89 -5.97 22.17
CA ARG A 313 -21.00 -4.82 22.01
C ARG A 313 -19.54 -5.22 22.09
N PHE A 314 -19.18 -6.12 23.02
CA PHE A 314 -17.79 -6.58 23.20
C PHE A 314 -17.41 -7.70 22.23
N PHE A 315 -18.35 -8.60 21.91
CA PHE A 315 -18.11 -9.79 21.11
C PHE A 315 -19.01 -9.80 19.86
N PRO A 316 -18.75 -8.90 18.90
CA PRO A 316 -19.47 -8.98 17.64
C PRO A 316 -19.12 -10.29 16.93
N ALA A 317 -20.11 -10.96 16.35
CA ALA A 317 -19.94 -12.20 15.60
C ALA A 317 -19.14 -11.97 14.31
N ARG A 318 -17.85 -11.71 14.44
CA ARG A 318 -16.97 -11.40 13.31
C ARG A 318 -15.55 -11.94 13.54
N GLN A 319 -15.06 -12.68 12.56
CA GLN A 319 -13.65 -13.06 12.52
C GLN A 319 -12.79 -11.90 11.98
N LEU A 320 -11.58 -11.78 12.49
CA LEU A 320 -10.61 -10.80 11.98
C LEU A 320 -10.31 -11.07 10.50
N ARG A 321 -10.46 -10.04 9.69
CA ARG A 321 -10.12 -10.09 8.27
C ARG A 321 -8.68 -9.58 8.08
N VAL A 322 -7.78 -10.53 7.83
CA VAL A 322 -6.36 -10.28 7.66
C VAL A 322 -5.96 -10.48 6.21
N LYS A 323 -5.33 -9.49 5.63
CA LYS A 323 -4.80 -9.52 4.26
C LYS A 323 -3.28 -9.35 4.29
N SER A 324 -2.62 -9.70 3.20
CA SER A 324 -1.18 -9.48 3.03
C SER A 324 -0.91 -8.62 1.80
N LEU A 325 0.17 -7.85 1.84
CA LEU A 325 0.70 -7.08 0.71
C LEU A 325 2.19 -7.41 0.58
N THR A 326 2.52 -8.30 -0.34
CA THR A 326 3.89 -8.83 -0.48
C THR A 326 4.22 -9.12 -1.94
N SER A 327 5.51 -9.23 -2.25
CA SER A 327 5.99 -9.61 -3.58
C SER A 327 5.66 -11.06 -4.00
N ASN A 328 5.22 -11.90 -3.06
CA ASN A 328 4.78 -13.26 -3.36
C ASN A 328 3.35 -13.34 -3.91
N GLN A 329 2.61 -12.26 -3.81
CA GLN A 329 1.26 -12.16 -4.36
C GLN A 329 1.32 -11.65 -5.80
N THR A 330 0.31 -12.02 -6.58
CA THR A 330 0.15 -11.49 -7.93
C THR A 330 -0.20 -9.99 -7.89
N ALA A 331 0.01 -9.31 -9.01
CA ALA A 331 -0.39 -7.90 -9.14
C ALA A 331 -1.91 -7.72 -8.92
N GLU A 332 -2.72 -8.68 -9.39
CA GLU A 332 -4.17 -8.69 -9.23
C GLU A 332 -4.59 -8.83 -7.75
N GLU A 333 -3.96 -9.77 -7.02
CA GLU A 333 -4.20 -9.95 -5.59
C GLU A 333 -3.85 -8.70 -4.79
N ASN A 334 -2.70 -8.08 -5.08
CA ASN A 334 -2.30 -6.84 -4.42
C ASN A 334 -3.24 -5.68 -4.78
N ALA A 335 -3.65 -5.54 -6.05
CA ALA A 335 -4.61 -4.53 -6.48
C ALA A 335 -5.96 -4.70 -5.76
N GLN A 336 -6.42 -5.94 -5.58
CA GLN A 336 -7.65 -6.21 -4.84
C GLN A 336 -7.54 -5.79 -3.37
N VAL A 337 -6.39 -6.04 -2.73
CA VAL A 337 -6.17 -5.57 -1.35
C VAL A 337 -6.19 -4.04 -1.26
N PHE A 338 -5.65 -3.32 -2.25
CA PHE A 338 -5.73 -1.86 -2.29
C PHE A 338 -7.18 -1.37 -2.44
N GLN A 339 -8.00 -2.03 -3.22
CA GLN A 339 -9.43 -1.70 -3.30
C GLN A 339 -10.16 -2.02 -1.98
N ASP A 340 -9.88 -3.18 -1.39
CA ASP A 340 -10.45 -3.57 -0.10
C ASP A 340 -10.07 -2.60 1.04
N LEU A 341 -8.89 -1.96 0.97
CA LEU A 341 -8.46 -0.95 1.95
C LEU A 341 -9.31 0.33 1.93
N LYS A 342 -9.97 0.63 0.82
CA LYS A 342 -10.87 1.79 0.70
C LYS A 342 -12.23 1.53 1.35
N VAL A 343 -12.53 0.29 1.73
CA VAL A 343 -13.82 -0.09 2.29
C VAL A 343 -13.92 0.34 3.76
N SER A 344 -14.94 1.14 4.08
CA SER A 344 -15.19 1.61 5.45
C SER A 344 -15.48 0.47 6.43
N TYR A 345 -15.14 0.68 7.72
CA TYR A 345 -15.46 -0.26 8.81
C TYR A 345 -16.96 -0.53 8.95
N GLN A 346 -17.81 0.34 8.44
CA GLN A 346 -19.27 0.17 8.47
C GLN A 346 -19.70 -1.05 7.65
N ASP A 347 -18.99 -1.38 6.59
CA ASP A 347 -19.16 -2.64 5.87
C ASP A 347 -18.35 -3.74 6.55
N LYS A 348 -18.92 -4.29 7.60
CA LYS A 348 -18.29 -5.34 8.43
C LYS A 348 -17.92 -6.60 7.66
N ALA A 349 -18.54 -6.86 6.52
CA ALA A 349 -18.25 -8.04 5.71
C ALA A 349 -16.99 -7.86 4.85
N LEU A 350 -16.71 -6.65 4.41
CA LEU A 350 -15.64 -6.34 3.46
C LEU A 350 -14.45 -5.58 4.06
N SER A 351 -14.64 -4.84 5.16
CA SER A 351 -13.57 -4.06 5.79
C SER A 351 -12.43 -4.93 6.33
N ILE A 352 -11.20 -4.48 6.14
CA ILE A 352 -9.98 -5.17 6.61
C ILE A 352 -9.63 -4.69 8.02
N ASP A 353 -9.29 -5.62 8.91
CA ASP A 353 -8.83 -5.31 10.27
C ASP A 353 -7.31 -5.16 10.33
N SER A 354 -6.58 -5.98 9.59
CA SER A 354 -5.13 -5.98 9.60
C SER A 354 -4.53 -6.28 8.22
N VAL A 355 -3.51 -5.52 7.84
CA VAL A 355 -2.71 -5.77 6.65
C VAL A 355 -1.28 -6.10 7.07
N LEU A 356 -0.77 -7.24 6.66
CA LEU A 356 0.61 -7.66 6.87
C LEU A 356 1.41 -7.34 5.62
N ALA A 357 2.39 -6.45 5.71
CA ALA A 357 3.10 -5.94 4.56
C ALA A 357 4.63 -6.06 4.67
N THR A 358 5.28 -6.11 3.52
CA THR A 358 6.72 -5.90 3.38
C THR A 358 7.00 -4.56 2.69
N ASN A 359 8.24 -4.31 2.29
CA ASN A 359 8.70 -3.05 1.65
C ASN A 359 7.88 -2.60 0.43
N MET A 360 7.04 -3.46 -0.15
CA MET A 360 6.18 -3.08 -1.28
C MET A 360 5.25 -1.89 -0.97
N VAL A 361 4.89 -1.71 0.31
CA VAL A 361 3.96 -0.66 0.74
C VAL A 361 4.68 0.65 1.08
N SER A 362 6.01 0.64 1.13
CA SER A 362 6.81 1.85 1.43
C SER A 362 6.78 2.88 0.32
N VAL A 363 6.32 2.50 -0.87
CA VAL A 363 6.32 3.33 -2.07
C VAL A 363 4.90 3.44 -2.62
N GLY A 364 4.35 4.65 -2.59
CA GLY A 364 3.14 4.99 -3.35
C GLY A 364 1.79 4.57 -2.77
N LEU A 365 1.70 4.15 -1.51
CA LEU A 365 0.40 3.96 -0.86
C LEU A 365 -0.08 5.28 -0.26
N ASP A 366 -1.07 5.88 -0.90
CA ASP A 366 -1.79 7.06 -0.39
C ASP A 366 -3.22 6.64 -0.02
N GLU A 367 -3.40 6.24 1.23
CA GLU A 367 -4.70 5.85 1.77
C GLU A 367 -4.97 6.60 3.08
N PRO A 368 -5.85 7.61 3.07
CA PRO A 368 -6.10 8.49 4.21
C PRO A 368 -6.70 7.76 5.43
N ARG A 369 -7.26 6.57 5.23
CA ARG A 369 -7.85 5.76 6.31
C ARG A 369 -6.83 4.97 7.14
N LEU A 370 -5.54 5.01 6.80
CA LEU A 370 -4.51 4.24 7.51
C LEU A 370 -3.79 5.12 8.54
N ALA A 371 -4.44 5.41 9.67
CA ALA A 371 -3.83 6.17 10.76
C ALA A 371 -2.89 5.35 11.65
N LEU A 372 -2.94 4.01 11.59
CA LEU A 372 -2.24 3.11 12.49
C LEU A 372 -1.25 2.20 11.77
N MET A 373 0.03 2.29 12.16
CA MET A 373 1.09 1.43 11.63
C MET A 373 1.89 0.80 12.77
N VAL A 374 2.14 -0.49 12.65
CA VAL A 374 3.03 -1.27 13.51
C VAL A 374 4.26 -1.68 12.70
N ILE A 375 5.46 -1.40 13.19
CA ILE A 375 6.73 -1.84 12.60
C ILE A 375 7.27 -2.97 13.46
N ASN A 376 7.35 -4.16 12.87
CA ASN A 376 7.78 -5.38 13.57
C ASN A 376 9.10 -5.90 13.03
#